data_a3f23a4a6a4245464eeddffd224e50e3
#
_entry.id   a3f23a4a6a4245464eeddffd224e50e3
#
_cell.length_a   1.000
_cell.length_b   1.000
_cell.length_c   1.000
_cell.angle_alpha   90.00
_cell.angle_beta   90.00
_cell.angle_gamma   90.00
#
_symmetry.space_group_name_H-M   'P 1'
#
loop_
_entity.id
_entity.type
_entity.pdbx_description
1 polymer ?
#
loop_
_entity_poly.entity_id
_entity_poly.type
_entity_poly.pdbx_seq_one_letter_code
_entity_poly.pdbx_strand_id
1 'polypeptide(L)'
;MLCHAVQHRRLPEGKEESMFFYYFDRYYWILIVPALLFAIWAQTRVSSTYRKYSQVRSARGMTAAQVCRQILDENGLFQIRIEHIAGNLTDHYDPRANVIRLSDTVYNSTSVAAIGVAAHEAGHAVQYAVGYVPIRIRSAVIPISQFGSSLSMPVLLVGLLFNYGFLVQLGIVLFSTVALFQLVTLPVEFNASARALRTLESSYILESDEVRMAGKVLRAAALTYVAALLSSLAQLLRLILLFGRRDRD
;
A
#
# COMPACT_ATOMS: atom_id res chain seq x y z
N MET A 1 -50.54 39.47 -27.06
CA MET A 1 -49.11 39.83 -26.82
C MET A 1 -48.82 39.58 -25.36
N LEU A 2 -48.34 38.42 -25.01
CA LEU A 2 -47.92 38.05 -23.65
C LEU A 2 -46.46 37.62 -23.74
N CYS A 3 -45.55 38.50 -23.28
CA CYS A 3 -44.14 38.26 -23.17
C CYS A 3 -43.89 37.53 -21.84
N HIS A 4 -43.61 36.23 -21.87
CA HIS A 4 -43.15 35.49 -20.70
C HIS A 4 -41.64 35.77 -20.52
N ALA A 5 -41.32 36.54 -19.48
CA ALA A 5 -39.99 36.71 -18.99
C ALA A 5 -39.51 35.39 -18.35
N VAL A 6 -38.56 34.73 -18.97
CA VAL A 6 -37.83 33.61 -18.37
C VAL A 6 -36.91 34.17 -17.28
N GLN A 7 -37.30 33.97 -16.06
CA GLN A 7 -36.53 34.36 -14.90
C GLN A 7 -35.40 33.33 -14.71
N HIS A 8 -34.21 33.66 -15.18
CA HIS A 8 -32.98 32.95 -14.84
C HIS A 8 -32.77 33.00 -13.33
N ARG A 9 -33.12 31.91 -12.63
CA ARG A 9 -32.67 31.72 -11.25
C ARG A 9 -31.13 31.59 -11.27
N ARG A 10 -30.46 32.66 -10.93
CA ARG A 10 -29.04 32.58 -10.53
C ARG A 10 -28.98 31.73 -9.27
N LEU A 11 -28.17 30.66 -9.32
CA LEU A 11 -27.80 29.92 -8.11
C LEU A 11 -27.09 30.90 -7.17
N PRO A 12 -27.28 30.79 -5.85
CA PRO A 12 -26.63 31.69 -4.91
C PRO A 12 -25.10 31.52 -5.01
N GLU A 13 -24.39 32.60 -5.32
CA GLU A 13 -22.92 32.68 -5.50
C GLU A 13 -22.06 32.14 -4.32
N GLY A 14 -22.67 31.93 -3.15
CA GLY A 14 -21.97 31.40 -1.96
C GLY A 14 -21.73 29.88 -1.93
N LYS A 15 -22.27 29.08 -2.88
CA LYS A 15 -22.10 27.62 -2.85
C LYS A 15 -20.88 27.12 -3.60
N GLU A 16 -20.42 27.82 -4.61
CA GLU A 16 -19.19 27.42 -5.34
C GLU A 16 -17.94 27.77 -4.54
N GLU A 17 -17.88 28.93 -3.88
CA GLU A 17 -16.77 29.28 -2.98
C GLU A 17 -16.67 28.31 -1.81
N SER A 18 -17.79 27.85 -1.24
CA SER A 18 -17.79 26.90 -0.14
C SER A 18 -17.20 25.53 -0.54
N MET A 19 -17.41 25.08 -1.77
CA MET A 19 -16.90 23.81 -2.25
C MET A 19 -15.39 23.86 -2.50
N PHE A 20 -14.86 24.96 -3.03
CA PHE A 20 -13.42 25.17 -3.24
C PHE A 20 -12.66 25.28 -1.91
N PHE A 21 -13.18 26.04 -0.94
CA PHE A 21 -12.64 26.11 0.43
C PHE A 21 -12.64 24.76 1.14
N TYR A 22 -13.53 23.86 0.77
CA TYR A 22 -13.63 22.53 1.33
C TYR A 22 -12.51 21.57 0.87
N TYR A 23 -11.97 21.76 -0.33
CA TYR A 23 -10.85 20.97 -0.86
C TYR A 23 -9.50 21.45 -0.34
N PHE A 24 -9.35 22.75 -0.03
CA PHE A 24 -8.08 23.36 0.37
C PHE A 24 -8.17 24.07 1.74
N ASP A 25 -8.82 23.41 2.70
CA ASP A 25 -8.85 23.91 4.06
C ASP A 25 -7.48 23.90 4.74
N ARG A 26 -7.34 24.57 5.89
CA ARG A 26 -6.07 24.65 6.63
C ARG A 26 -5.50 23.27 6.98
N TYR A 27 -6.36 22.29 7.24
CA TYR A 27 -5.91 20.92 7.58
C TYR A 27 -5.38 20.17 6.38
N TYR A 28 -5.86 20.50 5.16
CA TYR A 28 -5.28 19.97 3.93
C TYR A 28 -3.80 20.34 3.84
N TRP A 29 -3.46 21.60 4.03
CA TRP A 29 -2.07 22.07 3.96
C TRP A 29 -1.19 21.53 5.08
N ILE A 30 -1.72 21.35 6.28
CA ILE A 30 -0.96 20.91 7.45
C ILE A 30 -0.81 19.39 7.51
N LEU A 31 -1.82 18.62 7.08
CA LEU A 31 -1.85 17.16 7.21
C LEU A 31 -1.58 16.45 5.88
N ILE A 32 -2.30 16.85 4.80
CA ILE A 32 -2.26 16.08 3.55
C ILE A 32 -1.00 16.41 2.75
N VAL A 33 -0.64 17.68 2.63
CA VAL A 33 0.55 18.07 1.84
C VAL A 33 1.83 17.44 2.38
N PRO A 34 2.15 17.48 3.69
CA PRO A 34 3.33 16.79 4.21
C PRO A 34 3.28 15.27 4.01
N ALA A 35 2.11 14.63 4.20
CA ALA A 35 1.95 13.20 3.96
C ALA A 35 2.18 12.83 2.48
N LEU A 36 1.67 13.65 1.56
CA LEU A 36 1.89 13.49 0.12
C LEU A 36 3.37 13.66 -0.26
N LEU A 37 4.04 14.68 0.25
CA LEU A 37 5.48 14.89 0.01
C LEU A 37 6.29 13.71 0.53
N PHE A 38 5.95 13.19 1.71
CA PHE A 38 6.59 11.99 2.25
C PHE A 38 6.33 10.75 1.37
N ALA A 39 5.11 10.57 0.84
CA ALA A 39 4.79 9.47 -0.06
C ALA A 39 5.58 9.55 -1.38
N ILE A 40 5.70 10.74 -1.98
CA ILE A 40 6.51 10.98 -3.17
C ILE A 40 7.99 10.68 -2.90
N TRP A 41 8.51 11.16 -1.76
CA TRP A 41 9.88 10.86 -1.35
C TRP A 41 10.11 9.36 -1.15
N ALA A 42 9.21 8.66 -0.46
CA ALA A 42 9.30 7.22 -0.25
C ALA A 42 9.30 6.46 -1.59
N GLN A 43 8.41 6.80 -2.52
CA GLN A 43 8.35 6.20 -3.86
C GLN A 43 9.63 6.45 -4.67
N THR A 44 10.14 7.66 -4.62
CA THR A 44 11.43 8.01 -5.27
C THR A 44 12.58 7.22 -4.65
N ARG A 45 12.56 7.05 -3.33
CA ARG A 45 13.57 6.28 -2.60
C ARG A 45 13.57 4.80 -2.99
N VAL A 46 12.39 4.17 -3.15
CA VAL A 46 12.27 2.79 -3.65
C VAL A 46 12.90 2.68 -5.03
N SER A 47 12.43 3.49 -5.98
CA SER A 47 12.86 3.43 -7.38
C SER A 47 14.37 3.65 -7.53
N SER A 48 14.92 4.64 -6.82
CA SER A 48 16.36 4.93 -6.86
C SER A 48 17.20 3.84 -6.21
N THR A 49 16.73 3.28 -5.08
CA THR A 49 17.43 2.21 -4.37
C THR A 49 17.40 0.92 -5.17
N TYR A 50 16.23 0.55 -5.72
CA TYR A 50 16.10 -0.62 -6.58
C TYR A 50 17.03 -0.49 -7.81
N ARG A 51 16.98 0.62 -8.55
CA ARG A 51 17.82 0.87 -9.71
C ARG A 51 19.33 0.78 -9.38
N LYS A 52 19.73 1.28 -8.22
CA LYS A 52 21.13 1.19 -7.77
C LYS A 52 21.57 -0.25 -7.58
N TYR A 53 20.79 -1.06 -6.86
CA TYR A 53 21.18 -2.43 -6.51
C TYR A 53 20.74 -3.48 -7.54
N SER A 54 19.93 -3.12 -8.53
CA SER A 54 19.67 -3.95 -9.71
C SER A 54 20.88 -4.08 -10.64
N GLN A 55 21.88 -3.22 -10.49
CA GLN A 55 23.14 -3.29 -11.23
C GLN A 55 24.20 -4.16 -10.53
N VAL A 56 23.97 -4.55 -9.29
CA VAL A 56 24.89 -5.38 -8.51
C VAL A 56 24.46 -6.84 -8.68
N ARG A 57 25.26 -7.62 -9.39
CA ARG A 57 25.06 -9.08 -9.53
C ARG A 57 25.46 -9.78 -8.25
N SER A 58 24.71 -10.80 -7.85
CA SER A 58 25.11 -11.65 -6.72
C SER A 58 26.29 -12.53 -7.07
N ALA A 59 27.17 -12.79 -6.10
CA ALA A 59 28.36 -13.63 -6.26
C ALA A 59 28.03 -15.05 -6.73
N ARG A 60 26.89 -15.59 -6.29
CA ARG A 60 26.44 -16.93 -6.68
C ARG A 60 25.82 -17.01 -8.07
N GLY A 61 25.42 -15.89 -8.67
CA GLY A 61 24.85 -15.82 -10.01
C GLY A 61 23.50 -16.52 -10.19
N MET A 62 22.81 -16.90 -9.11
CA MET A 62 21.45 -17.46 -9.16
C MET A 62 20.45 -16.41 -9.60
N THR A 63 19.46 -16.80 -10.40
CA THR A 63 18.36 -15.91 -10.73
C THR A 63 17.40 -15.76 -9.54
N ALA A 64 16.66 -14.66 -9.50
CA ALA A 64 15.67 -14.41 -8.45
C ALA A 64 14.60 -15.51 -8.38
N ALA A 65 14.19 -16.08 -9.53
CA ALA A 65 13.27 -17.21 -9.56
C ALA A 65 13.87 -18.47 -8.95
N GLN A 66 15.17 -18.76 -9.21
CA GLN A 66 15.88 -19.90 -8.60
C GLN A 66 15.99 -19.73 -7.08
N VAL A 67 16.34 -18.53 -6.62
CA VAL A 67 16.40 -18.22 -5.18
C VAL A 67 15.02 -18.36 -4.54
N CYS A 68 13.96 -17.83 -5.17
CA CYS A 68 12.60 -18.00 -4.70
C CYS A 68 12.24 -19.49 -4.56
N ARG A 69 12.56 -20.31 -5.56
CA ARG A 69 12.32 -21.76 -5.52
C ARG A 69 13.08 -22.43 -4.36
N GLN A 70 14.35 -22.11 -4.20
CA GLN A 70 15.16 -22.65 -3.11
C GLN A 70 14.55 -22.32 -1.74
N ILE A 71 14.15 -21.06 -1.50
CA ILE A 71 13.52 -20.64 -0.24
C ILE A 71 12.22 -21.42 0.01
N LEU A 72 11.39 -21.60 -1.01
CA LEU A 72 10.16 -22.36 -0.89
C LEU A 72 10.42 -23.83 -0.58
N ASP A 73 11.39 -24.45 -1.23
CA ASP A 73 11.77 -25.86 -1.03
C ASP A 73 12.33 -26.10 0.37
N GLU A 74 13.20 -25.22 0.86
CA GLU A 74 13.74 -25.26 2.23
C GLU A 74 12.63 -25.16 3.31
N ASN A 75 11.47 -24.57 2.96
CA ASN A 75 10.31 -24.48 3.84
C ASN A 75 9.21 -25.53 3.54
N GLY A 76 9.47 -26.53 2.69
CA GLY A 76 8.52 -27.58 2.34
C GLY A 76 7.35 -27.13 1.46
N LEU A 77 7.48 -26.00 0.78
CA LEU A 77 6.42 -25.36 -0.02
C LEU A 77 6.54 -25.73 -1.51
N PHE A 78 6.74 -27.01 -1.82
CA PHE A 78 6.96 -27.53 -3.17
C PHE A 78 5.78 -27.26 -4.12
N GLN A 79 4.55 -27.16 -3.59
CA GLN A 79 3.32 -26.95 -4.33
C GLN A 79 3.15 -25.51 -4.85
N ILE A 80 3.91 -24.55 -4.34
CA ILE A 80 3.79 -23.14 -4.76
C ILE A 80 4.54 -22.98 -6.08
N ARG A 81 3.83 -22.56 -7.12
CA ARG A 81 4.40 -22.28 -8.43
C ARG A 81 5.04 -20.90 -8.46
N ILE A 82 6.01 -20.75 -9.36
CA ILE A 82 6.63 -19.45 -9.66
C ILE A 82 6.35 -19.15 -11.12
N GLU A 83 5.67 -18.04 -11.37
CA GLU A 83 5.27 -17.61 -12.71
C GLU A 83 5.93 -16.27 -13.05
N HIS A 84 6.28 -16.11 -14.31
CA HIS A 84 6.75 -14.85 -14.87
C HIS A 84 5.55 -14.01 -15.32
N ILE A 85 5.53 -12.73 -14.95
CA ILE A 85 4.50 -11.77 -15.39
C ILE A 85 5.13 -10.52 -15.99
N ALA A 86 4.42 -9.90 -16.91
CA ALA A 86 4.82 -8.63 -17.49
C ALA A 86 4.78 -7.49 -16.44
N GLY A 87 5.69 -6.54 -16.60
CA GLY A 87 5.73 -5.35 -15.78
C GLY A 87 7.05 -5.14 -15.03
N ASN A 88 7.07 -4.09 -14.21
CA ASN A 88 8.23 -3.69 -13.41
C ASN A 88 7.80 -3.55 -11.95
N LEU A 89 8.41 -4.36 -11.06
CA LEU A 89 8.06 -4.39 -9.64
C LEU A 89 6.56 -4.67 -9.38
N THR A 90 5.97 -5.55 -10.19
CA THR A 90 4.60 -6.07 -10.03
C THR A 90 4.58 -7.41 -9.29
N ASP A 91 5.70 -7.75 -8.69
CA ASP A 91 5.93 -8.99 -7.95
C ASP A 91 4.93 -9.15 -6.82
N HIS A 92 4.38 -10.36 -6.65
CA HIS A 92 3.47 -10.66 -5.57
C HIS A 92 3.27 -12.16 -5.35
N TYR A 93 2.96 -12.54 -4.12
CA TYR A 93 2.41 -13.85 -3.78
C TYR A 93 0.89 -13.83 -3.78
N ASP A 94 0.27 -14.73 -4.52
CA ASP A 94 -1.17 -14.96 -4.54
C ASP A 94 -1.52 -16.23 -3.74
N PRO A 95 -2.03 -16.10 -2.50
CA PRO A 95 -2.34 -17.25 -1.66
C PRO A 95 -3.57 -18.05 -2.13
N ARG A 96 -4.43 -17.46 -2.98
CA ARG A 96 -5.61 -18.15 -3.52
C ARG A 96 -5.21 -19.09 -4.64
N ALA A 97 -4.31 -18.66 -5.50
CA ALA A 97 -3.78 -19.47 -6.61
C ALA A 97 -2.57 -20.31 -6.21
N ASN A 98 -2.01 -20.14 -5.01
CA ASN A 98 -0.74 -20.73 -4.56
C ASN A 98 0.38 -20.49 -5.57
N VAL A 99 0.61 -19.23 -5.92
CA VAL A 99 1.60 -18.84 -6.91
C VAL A 99 2.33 -17.57 -6.51
N ILE A 100 3.65 -17.55 -6.72
CA ILE A 100 4.44 -16.33 -6.68
C ILE A 100 4.64 -15.86 -8.11
N ARG A 101 4.24 -14.62 -8.40
CA ARG A 101 4.45 -13.99 -9.70
C ARG A 101 5.58 -12.99 -9.61
N LEU A 102 6.58 -13.17 -10.47
CA LEU A 102 7.76 -12.31 -10.55
C LEU A 102 7.75 -11.55 -11.88
N SER A 103 8.00 -10.25 -11.81
CA SER A 103 7.98 -9.33 -12.96
C SER A 103 9.20 -9.50 -13.88
N ASP A 104 9.12 -8.88 -15.08
CA ASP A 104 10.19 -8.89 -16.09
C ASP A 104 11.56 -8.48 -15.53
N THR A 105 11.57 -7.51 -14.64
CA THR A 105 12.79 -6.97 -14.04
C THR A 105 13.37 -7.84 -12.92
N VAL A 106 12.60 -8.84 -12.46
CA VAL A 106 12.95 -9.69 -11.32
C VAL A 106 13.21 -11.12 -11.74
N TYR A 107 12.32 -11.77 -12.47
CA TYR A 107 12.28 -13.22 -12.68
C TYR A 107 13.64 -13.83 -13.08
N ASN A 108 14.26 -13.37 -14.15
CA ASN A 108 15.53 -13.86 -14.67
C ASN A 108 16.75 -13.07 -14.15
N SER A 109 16.55 -12.07 -13.31
CA SER A 109 17.63 -11.22 -12.83
C SER A 109 18.45 -11.93 -11.76
N THR A 110 19.79 -11.78 -11.86
CA THR A 110 20.76 -12.24 -10.85
C THR A 110 21.18 -11.13 -9.89
N SER A 111 20.50 -9.98 -9.93
CA SER A 111 20.86 -8.83 -9.11
C SER A 111 20.42 -9.00 -7.65
N VAL A 112 21.20 -8.41 -6.75
CA VAL A 112 20.89 -8.40 -5.32
C VAL A 112 19.51 -7.79 -5.02
N ALA A 113 19.10 -6.77 -5.78
CA ALA A 113 17.80 -6.17 -5.63
C ALA A 113 16.66 -7.13 -6.00
N ALA A 114 16.76 -7.80 -7.15
CA ALA A 114 15.77 -8.76 -7.62
C ALA A 114 15.66 -9.98 -6.70
N ILE A 115 16.80 -10.49 -6.24
CA ILE A 115 16.86 -11.59 -5.26
C ILE A 115 16.16 -11.17 -3.96
N GLY A 116 16.42 -9.96 -3.47
CA GLY A 116 15.74 -9.43 -2.29
C GLY A 116 14.22 -9.37 -2.43
N VAL A 117 13.70 -8.91 -3.59
CA VAL A 117 12.26 -8.87 -3.90
C VAL A 117 11.67 -10.27 -3.95
N ALA A 118 12.28 -11.20 -4.69
CA ALA A 118 11.79 -12.58 -4.81
C ALA A 118 11.80 -13.31 -3.46
N ALA A 119 12.81 -13.08 -2.62
CA ALA A 119 12.88 -13.62 -1.27
C ALA A 119 11.77 -13.02 -0.36
N HIS A 120 11.40 -11.76 -0.56
CA HIS A 120 10.29 -11.12 0.16
C HIS A 120 8.96 -11.80 -0.17
N GLU A 121 8.68 -12.07 -1.46
CA GLU A 121 7.47 -12.79 -1.88
C GLU A 121 7.43 -14.21 -1.34
N ALA A 122 8.59 -14.91 -1.34
CA ALA A 122 8.71 -16.20 -0.66
C ALA A 122 8.47 -16.07 0.86
N GLY A 123 8.90 -14.96 1.48
CA GLY A 123 8.62 -14.65 2.88
C GLY A 123 7.12 -14.56 3.19
N HIS A 124 6.30 -14.00 2.29
CA HIS A 124 4.84 -14.02 2.40
C HIS A 124 4.27 -15.44 2.32
N ALA A 125 4.76 -16.26 1.40
CA ALA A 125 4.34 -17.66 1.30
C ALA A 125 4.64 -18.43 2.59
N VAL A 126 5.82 -18.22 3.18
CA VAL A 126 6.19 -18.81 4.47
C VAL A 126 5.28 -18.29 5.61
N GLN A 127 4.92 -17.00 5.63
CA GLN A 127 3.98 -16.47 6.62
C GLN A 127 2.63 -17.19 6.60
N TYR A 128 2.10 -17.46 5.40
CA TYR A 128 0.85 -18.23 5.27
C TYR A 128 1.04 -19.66 5.75
N ALA A 129 2.13 -20.32 5.38
CA ALA A 129 2.42 -21.71 5.74
C ALA A 129 2.55 -21.91 7.26
N VAL A 130 3.20 -20.97 7.97
CA VAL A 130 3.37 -21.04 9.43
C VAL A 130 2.19 -20.45 10.19
N GLY A 131 1.13 -20.02 9.53
CA GLY A 131 -0.06 -19.45 10.17
C GLY A 131 0.21 -18.14 10.92
N TYR A 132 1.10 -17.28 10.42
CA TYR A 132 1.43 -16.00 11.04
C TYR A 132 0.19 -15.12 11.24
N VAL A 133 -0.16 -14.85 12.50
CA VAL A 133 -1.45 -14.23 12.86
C VAL A 133 -1.71 -12.89 12.12
N PRO A 134 -0.76 -11.94 12.03
CA PRO A 134 -1.02 -10.67 11.36
C PRO A 134 -1.40 -10.81 9.87
N ILE A 135 -0.85 -11.79 9.13
CA ILE A 135 -1.24 -11.97 7.71
C ILE A 135 -2.65 -12.53 7.57
N ARG A 136 -3.09 -13.33 8.53
CA ARG A 136 -4.48 -13.83 8.58
C ARG A 136 -5.45 -12.69 8.87
N ILE A 137 -5.13 -11.81 9.84
CA ILE A 137 -5.91 -10.60 10.13
C ILE A 137 -5.96 -9.69 8.90
N ARG A 138 -4.80 -9.42 8.27
CA ARG A 138 -4.73 -8.64 7.02
C ARG A 138 -5.67 -9.19 5.95
N SER A 139 -5.65 -10.51 5.74
CA SER A 139 -6.50 -11.17 4.74
C SER A 139 -8.00 -11.02 5.04
N ALA A 140 -8.40 -11.06 6.31
CA ALA A 140 -9.78 -10.84 6.72
C ALA A 140 -10.21 -9.36 6.59
N VAL A 141 -9.29 -8.42 6.78
CA VAL A 141 -9.57 -6.97 6.68
C VAL A 141 -9.62 -6.48 5.23
N ILE A 142 -8.96 -7.16 4.27
CA ILE A 142 -8.94 -6.75 2.84
C ILE A 142 -10.35 -6.48 2.29
N PRO A 143 -11.34 -7.40 2.33
CA PRO A 143 -12.66 -7.14 1.76
C PRO A 143 -13.39 -6.00 2.48
N ILE A 144 -13.22 -5.88 3.79
CA ILE A 144 -13.82 -4.80 4.59
C ILE A 144 -13.24 -3.44 4.17
N SER A 145 -11.93 -3.37 4.01
CA SER A 145 -11.25 -2.15 3.57
C SER A 145 -11.57 -1.78 2.13
N GLN A 146 -11.69 -2.75 1.22
CA GLN A 146 -12.11 -2.50 -0.16
C GLN A 146 -13.51 -1.93 -0.23
N PHE A 147 -14.47 -2.52 0.50
CA PHE A 147 -15.83 -2.01 0.60
C PHE A 147 -15.83 -0.60 1.23
N GLY A 148 -15.13 -0.43 2.36
CA GLY A 148 -15.03 0.86 3.04
C GLY A 148 -14.41 1.95 2.16
N SER A 149 -13.34 1.66 1.41
CA SER A 149 -12.70 2.65 0.54
C SER A 149 -13.57 3.05 -0.65
N SER A 150 -14.30 2.12 -1.25
CA SER A 150 -15.17 2.41 -2.40
C SER A 150 -16.41 3.20 -2.02
N LEU A 151 -16.97 3.00 -0.82
CA LEU A 151 -18.20 3.65 -0.39
C LEU A 151 -17.97 4.90 0.48
N SER A 152 -16.82 5.04 1.15
CA SER A 152 -16.58 6.14 2.07
C SER A 152 -16.79 7.51 1.43
N MET A 153 -16.18 7.77 0.28
CA MET A 153 -16.30 9.07 -0.40
C MET A 153 -17.70 9.34 -0.97
N PRO A 154 -18.36 8.44 -1.69
CA PRO A 154 -19.75 8.63 -2.12
C PRO A 154 -20.69 8.90 -0.96
N VAL A 155 -20.64 8.12 0.10
CA VAL A 155 -21.49 8.30 1.29
C VAL A 155 -21.24 9.66 1.96
N LEU A 156 -19.97 10.04 2.09
CA LEU A 156 -19.57 11.32 2.66
C LEU A 156 -20.09 12.50 1.83
N LEU A 157 -19.95 12.44 0.51
CA LEU A 157 -20.45 13.47 -0.40
C LEU A 157 -21.98 13.61 -0.34
N VAL A 158 -22.73 12.51 -0.35
CA VAL A 158 -24.18 12.53 -0.20
C VAL A 158 -24.55 13.14 1.15
N GLY A 159 -23.90 12.75 2.23
CA GLY A 159 -24.12 13.34 3.55
C GLY A 159 -23.91 14.85 3.60
N LEU A 160 -22.88 15.34 2.89
CA LEU A 160 -22.58 16.77 2.81
C LEU A 160 -23.59 17.54 1.93
N LEU A 161 -23.94 17.01 0.76
CA LEU A 161 -24.86 17.66 -0.18
C LEU A 161 -26.27 17.81 0.41
N PHE A 162 -26.74 16.79 1.10
CA PHE A 162 -28.08 16.77 1.69
C PHE A 162 -28.10 17.19 3.18
N ASN A 163 -26.95 17.58 3.73
CA ASN A 163 -26.79 17.98 5.13
C ASN A 163 -27.20 16.88 6.14
N TYR A 164 -26.98 15.61 5.79
CA TYR A 164 -27.25 14.46 6.67
C TYR A 164 -26.01 14.09 7.49
N GLY A 165 -25.92 14.55 8.75
CA GLY A 165 -24.80 14.30 9.65
C GLY A 165 -24.48 12.82 9.84
N PHE A 166 -25.50 11.96 9.95
CA PHE A 166 -25.34 10.52 10.03
C PHE A 166 -24.55 9.92 8.85
N LEU A 167 -24.83 10.33 7.61
CA LEU A 167 -24.11 9.84 6.44
C LEU A 167 -22.65 10.32 6.43
N VAL A 168 -22.40 11.53 6.91
CA VAL A 168 -21.02 12.03 7.06
C VAL A 168 -20.24 11.18 8.04
N GLN A 169 -20.80 10.87 9.21
CA GLN A 169 -20.17 10.02 10.20
C GLN A 169 -19.96 8.60 9.68
N LEU A 170 -20.97 8.03 8.99
CA LEU A 170 -20.85 6.72 8.35
C LEU A 170 -19.69 6.70 7.33
N GLY A 171 -19.53 7.73 6.51
CA GLY A 171 -18.43 7.88 5.58
C GLY A 171 -17.06 7.90 6.28
N ILE A 172 -16.94 8.57 7.42
CA ILE A 172 -15.71 8.59 8.24
C ILE A 172 -15.41 7.19 8.81
N VAL A 173 -16.42 6.49 9.34
CA VAL A 173 -16.28 5.12 9.84
C VAL A 173 -15.85 4.17 8.72
N LEU A 174 -16.44 4.26 7.55
CA LEU A 174 -16.04 3.48 6.38
C LEU A 174 -14.59 3.77 6.00
N PHE A 175 -14.17 5.03 5.98
CA PHE A 175 -12.79 5.40 5.68
C PHE A 175 -11.80 4.89 6.76
N SER A 176 -12.21 4.79 8.02
CA SER A 176 -11.33 4.28 9.08
C SER A 176 -10.87 2.84 8.84
N THR A 177 -11.64 2.04 8.09
CA THR A 177 -11.24 0.68 7.70
C THR A 177 -9.99 0.66 6.80
N VAL A 178 -9.77 1.72 6.00
CA VAL A 178 -8.56 1.89 5.19
C VAL A 178 -7.34 2.11 6.09
N ALA A 179 -7.45 3.00 7.09
CA ALA A 179 -6.37 3.23 8.03
C ALA A 179 -6.04 1.96 8.85
N LEU A 180 -7.07 1.23 9.27
CA LEU A 180 -6.92 -0.07 9.95
C LEU A 180 -6.19 -1.09 9.07
N PHE A 181 -6.55 -1.19 7.79
CA PHE A 181 -5.87 -2.09 6.86
C PHE A 181 -4.38 -1.73 6.71
N GLN A 182 -4.05 -0.45 6.56
CA GLN A 182 -2.65 -0.01 6.48
C GLN A 182 -1.88 -0.33 7.76
N LEU A 183 -2.50 -0.13 8.92
CA LEU A 183 -1.89 -0.43 10.22
C LEU A 183 -1.58 -1.93 10.37
N VAL A 184 -2.52 -2.80 10.00
CA VAL A 184 -2.34 -4.27 10.07
C VAL A 184 -1.33 -4.77 9.02
N THR A 185 -1.20 -4.05 7.90
CA THR A 185 -0.27 -4.42 6.82
C THR A 185 1.19 -4.23 7.24
N LEU A 186 1.53 -3.19 8.00
CA LEU A 186 2.92 -2.90 8.40
C LEU A 186 3.66 -4.08 9.06
N PRO A 187 3.15 -4.73 10.12
CA PRO A 187 3.86 -5.85 10.74
C PRO A 187 4.01 -7.05 9.80
N VAL A 188 3.10 -7.22 8.83
CA VAL A 188 3.20 -8.28 7.81
C VAL A 188 4.39 -8.02 6.90
N GLU A 189 4.51 -6.80 6.37
CA GLU A 189 5.56 -6.40 5.43
C GLU A 189 6.95 -6.40 6.09
N PHE A 190 7.06 -5.86 7.32
CA PHE A 190 8.31 -5.91 8.07
C PHE A 190 8.74 -7.34 8.40
N ASN A 191 7.79 -8.22 8.76
CA ASN A 191 8.10 -9.61 9.06
C ASN A 191 8.49 -10.39 7.79
N ALA A 192 7.82 -10.18 6.65
CA ALA A 192 8.21 -10.80 5.37
C ALA A 192 9.64 -10.41 4.98
N SER A 193 9.95 -9.11 5.03
CA SER A 193 11.31 -8.59 4.77
C SER A 193 12.36 -9.16 5.73
N ALA A 194 12.04 -9.27 7.02
CA ALA A 194 12.97 -9.83 8.01
C ALA A 194 13.19 -11.34 7.80
N ARG A 195 12.17 -12.09 7.38
CA ARG A 195 12.29 -13.50 6.99
C ARG A 195 13.18 -13.64 5.77
N ALA A 196 12.90 -12.85 4.71
CA ALA A 196 13.70 -12.84 3.49
C ALA A 196 15.19 -12.67 3.80
N LEU A 197 15.56 -11.61 4.52
CA LEU A 197 16.95 -11.32 4.83
C LEU A 197 17.61 -12.43 5.66
N ARG A 198 16.91 -12.97 6.67
CA ARG A 198 17.43 -14.08 7.48
C ARG A 198 17.68 -15.33 6.64
N THR A 199 16.75 -15.68 5.75
CA THR A 199 16.93 -16.86 4.89
C THR A 199 18.06 -16.64 3.89
N LEU A 200 18.15 -15.47 3.25
CA LEU A 200 19.25 -15.15 2.32
C LEU A 200 20.61 -15.26 2.99
N GLU A 201 20.73 -14.89 4.27
CA GLU A 201 21.95 -14.99 5.06
C GLU A 201 22.21 -16.43 5.54
N SER A 202 21.23 -17.07 6.19
CA SER A 202 21.41 -18.40 6.82
C SER A 202 21.60 -19.55 5.83
N SER A 203 20.99 -19.44 4.63
CA SER A 203 21.19 -20.39 3.53
C SER A 203 22.38 -20.04 2.63
N TYR A 204 23.15 -19.02 3.02
CA TYR A 204 24.31 -18.52 2.26
C TYR A 204 24.00 -18.19 0.80
N ILE A 205 22.76 -17.78 0.50
CA ILE A 205 22.32 -17.41 -0.86
C ILE A 205 23.00 -16.10 -1.29
N LEU A 206 23.11 -15.15 -0.37
CA LEU A 206 23.84 -13.90 -0.56
C LEU A 206 24.96 -13.78 0.47
N GLU A 207 26.05 -13.14 0.09
CA GLU A 207 27.12 -12.76 1.01
C GLU A 207 26.64 -11.65 1.96
N SER A 208 27.33 -11.47 3.10
CA SER A 208 26.93 -10.49 4.13
C SER A 208 26.76 -9.06 3.59
N ASP A 209 27.59 -8.65 2.63
CA ASP A 209 27.50 -7.35 1.97
C ASP A 209 26.26 -7.25 1.10
N GLU A 210 25.98 -8.32 0.36
CA GLU A 210 24.81 -8.41 -0.51
C GLU A 210 23.51 -8.44 0.30
N VAL A 211 23.47 -9.15 1.43
CA VAL A 211 22.34 -9.12 2.37
C VAL A 211 22.07 -7.69 2.87
N ARG A 212 23.15 -6.93 3.18
CA ARG A 212 22.99 -5.51 3.56
C ARG A 212 22.41 -4.67 2.43
N MET A 213 22.79 -4.94 1.17
CA MET A 213 22.27 -4.26 -0.02
C MET A 213 20.79 -4.61 -0.27
N ALA A 214 20.44 -5.91 -0.24
CA ALA A 214 19.04 -6.36 -0.30
C ALA A 214 18.19 -5.73 0.82
N GLY A 215 18.72 -5.67 2.04
CA GLY A 215 18.09 -5.01 3.16
C GLY A 215 17.82 -3.51 2.96
N LYS A 216 18.66 -2.80 2.19
CA LYS A 216 18.38 -1.40 1.81
C LYS A 216 17.22 -1.29 0.83
N VAL A 217 17.09 -2.23 -0.11
CA VAL A 217 15.96 -2.30 -1.05
C VAL A 217 14.66 -2.56 -0.30
N LEU A 218 14.63 -3.59 0.55
CA LEU A 218 13.43 -3.96 1.31
C LEU A 218 13.01 -2.88 2.32
N ARG A 219 13.98 -2.21 2.98
CA ARG A 219 13.67 -1.06 3.86
C ARG A 219 13.12 0.12 3.08
N ALA A 220 13.64 0.39 1.88
CA ALA A 220 13.07 1.44 1.02
C ALA A 220 11.63 1.10 0.63
N ALA A 221 11.34 -0.14 0.24
CA ALA A 221 9.98 -0.60 -0.05
C ALA A 221 9.06 -0.47 1.19
N ALA A 222 9.54 -0.84 2.37
CA ALA A 222 8.77 -0.72 3.62
C ALA A 222 8.34 0.74 3.94
N LEU A 223 9.11 1.75 3.52
CA LEU A 223 8.73 3.16 3.69
C LEU A 223 7.46 3.54 2.93
N THR A 224 7.12 2.86 1.83
CA THR A 224 5.88 3.14 1.10
C THR A 224 4.64 2.70 1.90
N TYR A 225 4.72 1.62 2.66
CA TYR A 225 3.65 1.21 3.56
C TYR A 225 3.50 2.16 4.75
N VAL A 226 4.62 2.67 5.28
CA VAL A 226 4.59 3.74 6.30
C VAL A 226 3.94 5.00 5.74
N ALA A 227 4.28 5.39 4.51
CA ALA A 227 3.70 6.55 3.84
C ALA A 227 2.19 6.36 3.59
N ALA A 228 1.75 5.18 3.18
CA ALA A 228 0.34 4.85 3.00
C ALA A 228 -0.44 4.95 4.32
N LEU A 229 0.11 4.43 5.43
CA LEU A 229 -0.49 4.56 6.74
C LEU A 229 -0.58 6.04 7.18
N LEU A 230 0.51 6.80 7.06
CA LEU A 230 0.52 8.21 7.44
C LEU A 230 -0.49 9.01 6.61
N SER A 231 -0.57 8.75 5.30
CA SER A 231 -1.55 9.41 4.42
C SER A 231 -2.99 9.07 4.80
N SER A 232 -3.29 7.81 5.12
CA SER A 232 -4.63 7.41 5.55
C SER A 232 -5.00 8.00 6.92
N LEU A 233 -4.07 8.04 7.87
CA LEU A 233 -4.28 8.68 9.18
C LEU A 233 -4.44 10.19 9.06
N ALA A 234 -3.64 10.85 8.24
CA ALA A 234 -3.76 12.28 7.97
C ALA A 234 -5.12 12.63 7.38
N GLN A 235 -5.59 11.87 6.40
CA GLN A 235 -6.92 12.05 5.80
C GLN A 235 -8.04 11.74 6.80
N LEU A 236 -7.93 10.67 7.58
CA LEU A 236 -8.92 10.34 8.62
C LEU A 236 -9.02 11.46 9.66
N LEU A 237 -7.87 11.93 10.15
CA LEU A 237 -7.83 13.03 11.11
C LEU A 237 -8.45 14.31 10.52
N ARG A 238 -8.12 14.64 9.26
CA ARG A 238 -8.72 15.77 8.56
C ARG A 238 -10.24 15.66 8.51
N LEU A 239 -10.79 14.51 8.13
CA LEU A 239 -12.23 14.28 8.09
C LEU A 239 -12.88 14.46 9.47
N ILE A 240 -12.26 13.92 10.52
CA ILE A 240 -12.74 14.08 11.90
C ILE A 240 -12.72 15.55 12.33
N LEU A 241 -11.66 16.30 12.01
CA LEU A 241 -11.53 17.71 12.39
C LEU A 241 -12.53 18.62 11.64
N LEU A 242 -12.85 18.28 10.39
CA LEU A 242 -13.80 19.04 9.58
C LEU A 242 -15.25 18.74 9.94
N PHE A 243 -15.58 17.48 10.27
CA PHE A 243 -16.96 17.01 10.34
C PHE A 243 -17.36 16.36 11.64
N GLY A 244 -16.40 15.93 12.48
CA GLY A 244 -16.70 15.19 13.71
C GLY A 244 -17.41 16.00 14.80
N ARG A 245 -17.57 17.33 14.65
CA ARG A 245 -18.25 18.22 15.61
C ARG A 245 -19.66 18.66 15.18
N ARG A 246 -20.15 18.21 14.04
CA ARG A 246 -21.39 18.75 13.44
C ARG A 246 -22.69 18.35 14.13
N ASP A 247 -22.65 17.46 15.12
CA ASP A 247 -23.83 16.94 15.84
C ASP A 247 -23.99 17.51 17.25
N ARG A 248 -23.37 18.63 17.60
CA ARG A 248 -23.47 19.21 18.95
C ARG A 248 -24.26 20.53 19.02
N ASP A 249 -24.90 20.93 17.91
CA ASP A 249 -25.78 22.10 17.89
C ASP A 249 -27.17 21.73 17.44
#